data_5d70f4d711c0fa36d2cd304ee45b0018
#
_entry.id   5d70f4d711c0fa36d2cd304ee45b0018
#
_cell.length_a   1.000
_cell.length_b   1.000
_cell.length_c   1.000
_cell.angle_alpha   90.00
_cell.angle_beta   90.00
_cell.angle_gamma   90.00
#
_symmetry.space_group_name_H-M   'P 1'
#
loop_
_entity.id
_entity.type
_entity.pdbx_description
1 polymer ?
#
loop_
_entity_poly.entity_id
_entity_poly.type
_entity_poly.pdbx_seq_one_letter_code
_entity_poly.pdbx_strand_id
1 'polypeptide(L)'
;MMNQPAANLAETIRERENQRLRGDLLTVASRVSHDLRTPLGGIVSTAEALKEILAQHDPGAVKLVDALLNSAEEMSHLIRQVSFISRASAVPLPKVPVHMAEPVFGARQRLESRVLRRQAAVNEPASWPVVPGVTAWLENIWWNLLVNALKHGGERCRIELGWTPEKDSHRFWIADNGPGVPEPLQGKLFKGFDALHEARDVPGLGLSLVQRLVALQGGFCGHEQSKMGGACFFFTLPLEPA
;
A
#
# COMPACT_ATOMS: atom_id res chain seq x y z
N MET A 1 -35.53 -33.80 16.11
CA MET A 1 -35.47 -32.61 15.21
C MET A 1 -35.78 -31.31 15.98
N MET A 2 -35.03 -30.96 17.01
CA MET A 2 -35.26 -29.73 17.78
C MET A 2 -33.93 -29.09 18.26
N ASN A 3 -33.12 -28.53 17.33
CA ASN A 3 -31.96 -27.75 17.77
C ASN A 3 -31.49 -26.68 16.75
N GLN A 4 -32.24 -26.43 15.69
CA GLN A 4 -31.86 -25.43 14.67
C GLN A 4 -32.00 -23.97 15.12
N PRO A 5 -33.05 -23.52 15.84
CA PRO A 5 -33.18 -22.12 16.24
C PRO A 5 -32.16 -21.65 17.28
N ALA A 6 -31.72 -22.54 18.18
CA ALA A 6 -30.69 -22.18 19.16
C ALA A 6 -29.29 -22.03 18.56
N ALA A 7 -28.95 -22.85 17.55
CA ALA A 7 -27.70 -22.73 16.80
C ALA A 7 -27.63 -21.42 15.99
N ASN A 8 -28.70 -21.06 15.30
CA ASN A 8 -28.82 -19.83 14.56
C ASN A 8 -28.74 -18.59 15.46
N LEU A 9 -29.33 -18.63 16.66
CA LEU A 9 -29.23 -17.53 17.61
C LEU A 9 -27.81 -17.35 18.14
N ALA A 10 -27.12 -18.45 18.47
CA ALA A 10 -25.74 -18.43 18.95
C ALA A 10 -24.77 -17.90 17.84
N GLU A 11 -25.00 -18.28 16.61
CA GLU A 11 -24.24 -17.79 15.45
C GLU A 11 -24.46 -16.29 15.21
N THR A 12 -25.70 -15.82 15.28
CA THR A 12 -26.04 -14.39 15.17
C THR A 12 -25.44 -13.56 16.31
N ILE A 13 -25.42 -14.07 17.55
CA ILE A 13 -24.80 -13.38 18.69
C ILE A 13 -23.27 -13.30 18.46
N ARG A 14 -22.64 -14.38 18.02
CA ARG A 14 -21.21 -14.46 17.75
C ARG A 14 -20.78 -13.52 16.61
N GLU A 15 -21.58 -13.42 15.56
CA GLU A 15 -21.37 -12.48 14.47
C GLU A 15 -21.46 -11.03 14.92
N ARG A 16 -22.47 -10.68 15.74
CA ARG A 16 -22.63 -9.33 16.32
C ARG A 16 -21.45 -8.97 17.24
N GLU A 17 -21.00 -9.89 18.06
CA GLU A 17 -19.87 -9.70 18.95
C GLU A 17 -18.56 -9.53 18.18
N ASN A 18 -18.34 -10.32 17.13
CA ASN A 18 -17.22 -10.18 16.21
C ASN A 18 -17.24 -8.84 15.46
N GLN A 19 -18.41 -8.39 15.01
CA GLN A 19 -18.56 -7.09 14.36
C GLN A 19 -18.26 -5.94 15.33
N ARG A 20 -18.73 -6.03 16.58
CA ARG A 20 -18.44 -5.05 17.62
C ARG A 20 -16.95 -4.98 17.95
N LEU A 21 -16.31 -6.13 18.20
CA LEU A 21 -14.87 -6.21 18.48
C LEU A 21 -14.04 -5.67 17.33
N ARG A 22 -14.42 -5.97 16.08
CA ARG A 22 -13.79 -5.38 14.89
C ARG A 22 -13.95 -3.87 14.88
N GLY A 23 -15.13 -3.32 15.15
CA GLY A 23 -15.39 -1.89 15.24
C GLY A 23 -14.53 -1.20 16.29
N ASP A 24 -14.46 -1.79 17.49
CA ASP A 24 -13.65 -1.27 18.60
C ASP A 24 -12.15 -1.28 18.26
N LEU A 25 -11.63 -2.37 17.68
CA LEU A 25 -10.24 -2.46 17.20
C LEU A 25 -9.93 -1.42 16.14
N LEU A 26 -10.83 -1.20 15.20
CA LEU A 26 -10.66 -0.21 14.14
C LEU A 26 -10.63 1.22 14.71
N THR A 27 -11.47 1.49 15.70
CA THR A 27 -11.50 2.79 16.39
C THR A 27 -10.21 3.03 17.16
N VAL A 28 -9.72 2.05 17.91
CA VAL A 28 -8.45 2.12 18.64
C VAL A 28 -7.29 2.31 17.67
N ALA A 29 -7.23 1.54 16.59
CA ALA A 29 -6.18 1.65 15.57
C ALA A 29 -6.16 3.04 14.91
N SER A 30 -7.33 3.62 14.62
CA SER A 30 -7.44 4.96 14.06
C SER A 30 -6.93 6.02 15.04
N ARG A 31 -7.28 5.91 16.31
CA ARG A 31 -6.86 6.85 17.37
C ARG A 31 -5.37 6.77 17.63
N VAL A 32 -4.82 5.58 17.83
CA VAL A 32 -3.39 5.34 18.00
C VAL A 32 -2.60 5.89 16.80
N SER A 33 -3.09 5.67 15.59
CA SER A 33 -2.45 6.19 14.38
C SER A 33 -2.45 7.70 14.32
N HIS A 34 -3.50 8.37 14.81
CA HIS A 34 -3.56 9.83 14.91
C HIS A 34 -2.56 10.33 15.94
N ASP A 35 -2.55 9.71 17.12
CA ASP A 35 -1.73 10.16 18.26
C ASP A 35 -0.22 9.92 18.03
N LEU A 36 0.15 8.94 17.22
CA LEU A 36 1.53 8.69 16.80
C LEU A 36 2.02 9.66 15.71
N ARG A 37 1.13 10.23 14.91
CA ARG A 37 1.52 11.14 13.81
C ARG A 37 2.14 12.44 14.32
N THR A 38 1.64 12.98 15.42
CA THR A 38 2.12 14.23 16.01
C THR A 38 3.58 14.15 16.50
N PRO A 39 3.96 13.18 17.39
CA PRO A 39 5.34 13.05 17.83
C PRO A 39 6.29 12.69 16.68
N LEU A 40 5.83 11.89 15.72
CA LEU A 40 6.64 11.54 14.56
C LEU A 40 6.91 12.74 13.66
N GLY A 41 5.93 13.64 13.48
CA GLY A 41 6.12 14.92 12.78
C GLY A 41 7.19 15.78 13.47
N GLY A 42 7.20 15.83 14.80
CA GLY A 42 8.24 16.52 15.58
C GLY A 42 9.64 15.93 15.33
N ILE A 43 9.76 14.59 15.30
CA ILE A 43 11.03 13.90 15.00
C ILE A 43 11.54 14.28 13.61
N VAL A 44 10.66 14.25 12.60
CA VAL A 44 11.00 14.61 11.21
C VAL A 44 11.49 16.04 11.13
N SER A 45 10.73 17.02 11.66
CA SER A 45 11.10 18.44 11.61
C SER A 45 12.42 18.71 12.33
N THR A 46 12.66 18.05 13.48
CA THR A 46 13.92 18.21 14.23
C THR A 46 15.09 17.61 13.45
N ALA A 47 14.90 16.46 12.82
CA ALA A 47 15.94 15.81 12.02
C ALA A 47 16.26 16.61 10.75
N GLU A 48 15.26 17.21 10.08
CA GLU A 48 15.46 18.10 8.94
C GLU A 48 16.29 19.33 9.33
N ALA A 49 15.93 20.01 10.44
CA ALA A 49 16.70 21.13 10.94
C ALA A 49 18.15 20.75 11.31
N LEU A 50 18.33 19.58 11.94
CA LEU A 50 19.67 19.08 12.27
C LEU A 50 20.48 18.76 11.02
N LYS A 51 19.85 18.23 9.98
CA LYS A 51 20.49 17.96 8.68
C LYS A 51 21.03 19.24 8.05
N GLU A 52 20.25 20.33 8.06
CA GLU A 52 20.68 21.63 7.53
C GLU A 52 21.89 22.17 8.30
N ILE A 53 21.88 22.08 9.63
CA ILE A 53 23.00 22.52 10.48
C ILE A 53 24.28 21.72 10.18
N LEU A 54 24.16 20.41 10.02
CA LEU A 54 25.31 19.51 9.83
C LEU A 54 25.81 19.47 8.39
N ALA A 55 25.03 19.91 7.43
CA ALA A 55 25.34 19.79 5.99
C ALA A 55 26.71 20.39 5.61
N GLN A 56 27.13 21.45 6.30
CA GLN A 56 28.40 22.14 6.04
C GLN A 56 29.55 21.69 6.96
N HIS A 57 29.28 20.91 8.02
CA HIS A 57 30.26 20.65 9.08
C HIS A 57 30.61 19.17 9.23
N ASP A 58 29.68 18.26 9.01
CA ASP A 58 29.88 16.81 9.21
C ASP A 58 29.05 15.95 8.23
N PRO A 59 29.62 15.60 7.06
CA PRO A 59 28.96 14.72 6.10
C PRO A 59 28.65 13.31 6.64
N GLY A 60 29.38 12.86 7.67
CA GLY A 60 29.13 11.57 8.33
C GLY A 60 27.84 11.63 9.16
N ALA A 61 27.68 12.70 9.94
CA ALA A 61 26.48 12.94 10.73
C ALA A 61 25.23 13.12 9.84
N VAL A 62 25.37 13.76 8.66
CA VAL A 62 24.26 13.88 7.68
C VAL A 62 23.72 12.53 7.27
N LYS A 63 24.56 11.53 7.04
CA LYS A 63 24.13 10.16 6.70
C LYS A 63 23.30 9.50 7.81
N LEU A 64 23.68 9.76 9.07
CA LEU A 64 22.91 9.24 10.22
C LEU A 64 21.55 9.91 10.33
N VAL A 65 21.49 11.21 10.09
CA VAL A 65 20.22 11.95 10.04
C VAL A 65 19.34 11.47 8.89
N ASP A 66 19.91 11.21 7.72
CA ASP A 66 19.17 10.61 6.59
C ASP A 66 18.59 9.23 6.93
N ALA A 67 19.35 8.39 7.63
CA ALA A 67 18.85 7.09 8.10
C ALA A 67 17.69 7.25 9.10
N LEU A 68 17.77 8.24 10.00
CA LEU A 68 16.69 8.57 10.95
C LEU A 68 15.44 9.07 10.22
N LEU A 69 15.59 9.97 9.26
CA LEU A 69 14.49 10.47 8.43
C LEU A 69 13.81 9.32 7.65
N ASN A 70 14.59 8.42 7.06
CA ASN A 70 14.06 7.26 6.37
C ASN A 70 13.24 6.37 7.31
N SER A 71 13.72 6.12 8.52
CA SER A 71 13.00 5.33 9.53
C SER A 71 11.70 6.01 9.97
N ALA A 72 11.72 7.33 10.16
CA ALA A 72 10.54 8.11 10.49
C ALA A 72 9.50 8.11 9.34
N GLU A 73 9.95 8.18 8.10
CA GLU A 73 9.08 8.02 6.92
C GLU A 73 8.44 6.63 6.85
N GLU A 74 9.21 5.57 7.17
CA GLU A 74 8.67 4.20 7.22
C GLU A 74 7.61 4.05 8.32
N MET A 75 7.84 4.59 9.51
CA MET A 75 6.83 4.61 10.59
C MET A 75 5.59 5.40 10.19
N SER A 76 5.75 6.59 9.59
CA SER A 76 4.63 7.38 9.05
C SER A 76 3.82 6.58 8.03
N HIS A 77 4.50 5.79 7.23
CA HIS A 77 3.86 4.92 6.25
C HIS A 77 3.00 3.83 6.93
N LEU A 78 3.56 3.10 7.89
CA LEU A 78 2.83 2.07 8.63
C LEU A 78 1.59 2.64 9.34
N ILE A 79 1.73 3.80 9.99
CA ILE A 79 0.63 4.50 10.66
C ILE A 79 -0.48 4.85 9.67
N ARG A 80 -0.13 5.36 8.48
CA ARG A 80 -1.11 5.66 7.42
C ARG A 80 -1.81 4.40 6.94
N GLN A 81 -1.09 3.29 6.77
CA GLN A 81 -1.68 2.01 6.33
C GLN A 81 -2.72 1.51 7.35
N VAL A 82 -2.37 1.50 8.64
CA VAL A 82 -3.29 1.09 9.71
C VAL A 82 -4.54 1.98 9.74
N SER A 83 -4.37 3.31 9.67
CA SER A 83 -5.49 4.26 9.62
C SER A 83 -6.38 4.06 8.39
N PHE A 84 -5.77 3.69 7.26
CA PHE A 84 -6.48 3.52 6.01
C PHE A 84 -7.32 2.24 6.00
N ILE A 85 -6.74 1.13 6.47
CA ILE A 85 -7.43 -0.16 6.64
C ILE A 85 -8.63 -0.01 7.56
N SER A 86 -8.42 0.69 8.68
CA SER A 86 -9.47 0.99 9.65
C SER A 86 -10.69 1.65 8.99
N ARG A 87 -10.45 2.70 8.20
CA ARG A 87 -11.52 3.46 7.53
C ARG A 87 -12.15 2.70 6.36
N ALA A 88 -11.36 2.04 5.52
CA ALA A 88 -11.84 1.29 4.38
C ALA A 88 -12.73 0.11 4.77
N SER A 89 -12.54 -0.45 5.98
CA SER A 89 -13.34 -1.56 6.50
C SER A 89 -14.63 -1.11 7.21
N ALA A 90 -14.74 0.18 7.58
CA ALA A 90 -15.85 0.69 8.39
C ALA A 90 -17.08 1.09 7.57
N VAL A 91 -16.89 1.61 6.35
CA VAL A 91 -17.99 2.11 5.50
C VAL A 91 -17.73 1.72 4.05
N PRO A 92 -18.67 1.00 3.39
CA PRO A 92 -18.62 0.79 1.95
C PRO A 92 -18.69 2.15 1.23
N LEU A 93 -17.63 2.51 0.51
CA LEU A 93 -17.65 3.70 -0.32
C LEU A 93 -18.23 3.36 -1.70
N PRO A 94 -19.08 4.23 -2.26
CA PRO A 94 -19.63 4.01 -3.59
C PRO A 94 -18.50 4.02 -4.63
N LYS A 95 -18.54 3.05 -5.54
CA LYS A 95 -17.68 3.05 -6.71
C LYS A 95 -18.24 4.07 -7.71
N VAL A 96 -17.37 4.94 -8.19
CA VAL A 96 -17.70 5.95 -9.22
C VAL A 96 -16.79 5.75 -10.43
N PRO A 97 -17.14 6.25 -11.61
CA PRO A 97 -16.20 6.27 -12.73
C PRO A 97 -14.94 7.08 -12.36
N VAL A 98 -13.77 6.43 -12.38
CA VAL A 98 -12.48 7.04 -12.06
C VAL A 98 -11.60 6.99 -13.28
N HIS A 99 -11.09 8.12 -13.72
CA HIS A 99 -10.03 8.18 -14.73
C HIS A 99 -8.70 7.78 -14.06
N MET A 100 -8.11 6.64 -14.45
CA MET A 100 -6.97 6.04 -13.74
C MET A 100 -5.73 6.95 -13.68
N ALA A 101 -5.61 7.93 -14.59
CA ALA A 101 -4.55 8.93 -14.51
C ALA A 101 -4.56 9.72 -13.20
N GLU A 102 -5.74 10.02 -12.62
CA GLU A 102 -5.85 10.81 -11.39
C GLU A 102 -5.18 10.14 -10.18
N PRO A 103 -5.55 8.89 -9.81
CA PRO A 103 -4.91 8.21 -8.68
C PRO A 103 -3.44 7.88 -8.93
N VAL A 104 -3.02 7.63 -10.18
CA VAL A 104 -1.59 7.47 -10.53
C VAL A 104 -0.84 8.78 -10.28
N PHE A 105 -1.36 9.90 -10.77
CA PHE A 105 -0.77 11.22 -10.58
C PHE A 105 -0.65 11.56 -9.08
N GLY A 106 -1.72 11.38 -8.29
CA GLY A 106 -1.72 11.63 -6.85
C GLY A 106 -0.66 10.79 -6.12
N ALA A 107 -0.55 9.51 -6.47
CA ALA A 107 0.46 8.61 -5.91
C ALA A 107 1.89 9.06 -6.27
N ARG A 108 2.14 9.46 -7.51
CA ARG A 108 3.44 9.94 -7.98
C ARG A 108 3.84 11.26 -7.33
N GLN A 109 2.93 12.20 -7.24
CA GLN A 109 3.17 13.50 -6.60
C GLN A 109 3.68 13.33 -5.16
N ARG A 110 3.08 12.42 -4.40
CA ARG A 110 3.50 12.11 -3.02
C ARG A 110 4.87 11.43 -2.94
N LEU A 111 5.39 10.91 -4.04
CA LEU A 111 6.68 10.20 -4.10
C LEU A 111 7.74 10.97 -4.89
N GLU A 112 7.46 12.17 -5.35
CA GLU A 112 8.34 12.97 -6.20
C GLU A 112 9.76 13.10 -5.62
N SER A 113 9.86 13.46 -4.34
CA SER A 113 11.15 13.57 -3.66
C SER A 113 11.93 12.24 -3.60
N ARG A 114 11.24 11.10 -3.48
CA ARG A 114 11.87 9.77 -3.50
C ARG A 114 12.30 9.39 -4.92
N VAL A 115 11.48 9.67 -5.93
CA VAL A 115 11.83 9.46 -7.35
C VAL A 115 13.09 10.24 -7.70
N LEU A 116 13.16 11.52 -7.32
CA LEU A 116 14.32 12.37 -7.56
C LEU A 116 15.57 11.87 -6.81
N ARG A 117 15.47 11.55 -5.52
CA ARG A 117 16.61 11.01 -4.75
C ARG A 117 17.17 9.71 -5.31
N ARG A 118 16.29 8.83 -5.81
CA ARG A 118 16.66 7.55 -6.45
C ARG A 118 17.05 7.70 -7.91
N GLN A 119 16.91 8.89 -8.49
CA GLN A 119 17.09 9.13 -9.94
C GLN A 119 16.30 8.10 -10.77
N ALA A 120 15.09 7.75 -10.28
CA ALA A 120 14.29 6.71 -10.91
C ALA A 120 13.61 7.23 -12.18
N ALA A 121 13.70 6.47 -13.26
CA ALA A 121 12.92 6.70 -14.48
C ALA A 121 11.56 6.00 -14.33
N VAL A 122 10.47 6.78 -14.36
CA VAL A 122 9.10 6.27 -14.25
C VAL A 122 8.36 6.55 -15.55
N ASN A 123 8.03 5.50 -16.29
CA ASN A 123 7.31 5.54 -17.55
C ASN A 123 5.85 5.16 -17.37
N GLU A 124 4.97 5.90 -18.03
CA GLU A 124 3.52 5.66 -18.05
C GLU A 124 3.04 5.35 -19.48
N PRO A 125 1.89 4.69 -19.62
CA PRO A 125 1.25 4.50 -20.91
C PRO A 125 0.75 5.85 -21.47
N ALA A 126 0.56 5.93 -22.79
CA ALA A 126 0.08 7.14 -23.45
C ALA A 126 -1.34 7.57 -23.00
N SER A 127 -2.14 6.63 -22.51
CA SER A 127 -3.50 6.90 -22.01
C SER A 127 -3.87 5.91 -20.91
N TRP A 128 -4.76 6.34 -20.02
CA TRP A 128 -5.33 5.54 -18.94
C TRP A 128 -6.83 5.33 -19.15
N PRO A 129 -7.42 4.18 -18.80
CA PRO A 129 -8.83 3.92 -18.90
C PRO A 129 -9.62 4.59 -17.78
N VAL A 130 -10.94 4.64 -17.96
CA VAL A 130 -11.90 4.92 -16.90
C VAL A 130 -12.42 3.60 -16.36
N VAL A 131 -12.48 3.46 -15.05
CA VAL A 131 -12.95 2.25 -14.36
C VAL A 131 -13.86 2.58 -13.19
N PRO A 132 -14.81 1.72 -12.83
CA PRO A 132 -15.54 1.84 -11.58
C PRO A 132 -14.59 1.66 -10.40
N GLY A 133 -14.55 2.61 -9.47
CA GLY A 133 -13.63 2.49 -8.34
C GLY A 133 -13.80 3.58 -7.29
N VAL A 134 -12.95 3.51 -6.28
CA VAL A 134 -12.82 4.52 -5.22
C VAL A 134 -11.46 5.18 -5.38
N THR A 135 -11.42 6.43 -5.84
CA THR A 135 -10.19 7.17 -6.18
C THR A 135 -9.13 7.09 -5.08
N ALA A 136 -9.52 7.33 -3.82
CA ALA A 136 -8.60 7.28 -2.68
C ALA A 136 -8.01 5.88 -2.44
N TRP A 137 -8.74 4.82 -2.77
CA TRP A 137 -8.24 3.45 -2.67
C TRP A 137 -7.26 3.14 -3.79
N LEU A 138 -7.58 3.56 -5.01
CA LEU A 138 -6.72 3.40 -6.18
C LEU A 138 -5.41 4.18 -6.02
N GLU A 139 -5.47 5.42 -5.51
CA GLU A 139 -4.26 6.19 -5.18
C GLU A 139 -3.37 5.47 -4.17
N ASN A 140 -3.96 4.88 -3.12
CA ASN A 140 -3.19 4.11 -2.15
C ASN A 140 -2.62 2.79 -2.72
N ILE A 141 -3.34 2.11 -3.62
CA ILE A 141 -2.82 0.94 -4.35
C ILE A 141 -1.57 1.34 -5.13
N TRP A 142 -1.66 2.34 -6.00
CA TRP A 142 -0.54 2.82 -6.80
C TRP A 142 0.63 3.30 -5.95
N TRP A 143 0.33 4.03 -4.89
CA TRP A 143 1.38 4.52 -4.00
C TRP A 143 2.15 3.37 -3.33
N ASN A 144 1.48 2.32 -2.82
CA ASN A 144 2.14 1.15 -2.23
C ASN A 144 2.99 0.39 -3.25
N LEU A 145 2.48 0.20 -4.47
CA LEU A 145 3.20 -0.48 -5.53
C LEU A 145 4.42 0.34 -5.98
N LEU A 146 4.29 1.66 -6.13
CA LEU A 146 5.40 2.56 -6.45
C LEU A 146 6.47 2.59 -5.37
N VAL A 147 6.08 2.61 -4.08
CA VAL A 147 7.04 2.52 -2.96
C VAL A 147 7.84 1.22 -3.03
N ASN A 148 7.20 0.09 -3.33
CA ASN A 148 7.88 -1.18 -3.50
C ASN A 148 8.87 -1.14 -4.67
N ALA A 149 8.46 -0.65 -5.82
CA ALA A 149 9.31 -0.54 -7.00
C ALA A 149 10.52 0.40 -6.75
N LEU A 150 10.32 1.53 -6.06
CA LEU A 150 11.40 2.44 -5.67
C LEU A 150 12.35 1.83 -4.62
N LYS A 151 11.84 1.00 -3.70
CA LYS A 151 12.64 0.35 -2.66
C LYS A 151 13.49 -0.79 -3.21
N HIS A 152 12.91 -1.59 -4.10
CA HIS A 152 13.50 -2.84 -4.60
C HIS A 152 14.05 -2.74 -6.03
N GLY A 153 13.79 -1.66 -6.75
CA GLY A 153 14.36 -1.39 -8.06
C GLY A 153 15.89 -1.32 -8.02
N GLY A 154 16.55 -1.67 -9.12
CA GLY A 154 18.00 -1.72 -9.26
C GLY A 154 18.70 -0.37 -9.04
N GLU A 155 20.03 -0.34 -9.16
CA GLU A 155 20.83 0.90 -8.98
C GLU A 155 20.39 2.03 -9.92
N ARG A 156 20.09 1.70 -11.17
CA ARG A 156 19.43 2.60 -12.13
C ARG A 156 17.94 2.26 -12.16
N CYS A 157 17.23 2.71 -11.14
CA CYS A 157 15.84 2.34 -10.94
C CYS A 157 14.97 2.74 -12.14
N ARG A 158 14.41 1.75 -12.82
CA ARG A 158 13.45 1.94 -13.92
C ARG A 158 12.14 1.29 -13.54
N ILE A 159 11.07 2.05 -13.68
CA ILE A 159 9.71 1.63 -13.33
C ILE A 159 8.83 1.89 -14.55
N GLU A 160 8.08 0.89 -14.95
CA GLU A 160 7.07 0.99 -15.99
C GLU A 160 5.70 0.74 -15.40
N LEU A 161 4.76 1.64 -15.68
CA LEU A 161 3.35 1.51 -15.36
C LEU A 161 2.58 1.20 -16.62
N GLY A 162 1.56 0.36 -16.50
CA GLY A 162 0.75 0.04 -17.66
C GLY A 162 -0.59 -0.58 -17.30
N TRP A 163 -1.35 -0.82 -18.35
CA TRP A 163 -2.62 -1.54 -18.26
C TRP A 163 -2.90 -2.31 -19.55
N THR A 164 -3.73 -3.32 -19.43
CA THR A 164 -4.24 -4.11 -20.56
C THR A 164 -5.72 -4.41 -20.35
N PRO A 165 -6.55 -4.28 -21.39
CA PRO A 165 -7.93 -4.72 -21.31
C PRO A 165 -7.99 -6.26 -21.26
N GLU A 166 -8.87 -6.78 -20.41
CA GLU A 166 -9.27 -8.18 -20.33
C GLU A 166 -10.77 -8.26 -20.64
N LYS A 167 -11.32 -9.46 -20.75
CA LYS A 167 -12.71 -9.67 -21.17
C LYS A 167 -13.72 -8.90 -20.30
N ASP A 168 -13.61 -9.01 -18.97
CA ASP A 168 -14.58 -8.46 -18.02
C ASP A 168 -13.90 -7.52 -16.99
N SER A 169 -12.62 -7.18 -17.22
CA SER A 169 -11.80 -6.38 -16.32
C SER A 169 -10.73 -5.59 -17.06
N HIS A 170 -10.11 -4.66 -16.36
CA HIS A 170 -8.82 -4.11 -16.75
C HIS A 170 -7.74 -4.59 -15.79
N ARG A 171 -6.61 -5.03 -16.34
CA ARG A 171 -5.41 -5.38 -15.60
C ARG A 171 -4.45 -4.21 -15.61
N PHE A 172 -4.09 -3.73 -14.43
CA PHE A 172 -3.10 -2.68 -14.19
C PHE A 172 -1.83 -3.29 -13.62
N TRP A 173 -0.68 -2.78 -14.00
CA TRP A 173 0.58 -3.35 -13.55
C TRP A 173 1.66 -2.29 -13.35
N ILE A 174 2.62 -2.61 -12.50
CA ILE A 174 3.86 -1.88 -12.30
C ILE A 174 5.01 -2.87 -12.36
N ALA A 175 6.01 -2.58 -13.18
CA ALA A 175 7.19 -3.40 -13.36
C ALA A 175 8.44 -2.60 -12.98
N ASP A 176 9.39 -3.25 -12.31
CA ASP A 176 10.69 -2.71 -11.97
C ASP A 176 11.84 -3.51 -12.59
N ASN A 177 13.04 -2.96 -12.57
CA ASN A 177 14.28 -3.60 -13.02
C ASN A 177 15.17 -4.08 -11.86
N GLY A 178 14.59 -4.35 -10.69
CA GLY A 178 15.31 -4.88 -9.53
C GLY A 178 15.71 -6.34 -9.67
N PRO A 179 16.07 -6.99 -8.56
CA PRO A 179 16.44 -8.41 -8.55
C PRO A 179 15.25 -9.38 -8.64
N GLY A 180 14.01 -8.85 -8.69
CA GLY A 180 12.80 -9.66 -8.62
C GLY A 180 12.48 -10.14 -7.21
N VAL A 181 11.51 -11.05 -7.10
CA VAL A 181 11.08 -11.62 -5.81
C VAL A 181 11.68 -13.00 -5.63
N PRO A 182 12.48 -13.23 -4.56
CA PRO A 182 13.00 -14.56 -4.24
C PRO A 182 11.87 -15.60 -4.09
N GLU A 183 12.06 -16.79 -4.65
CA GLU A 183 11.07 -17.86 -4.69
C GLU A 183 10.44 -18.19 -3.30
N PRO A 184 11.19 -18.25 -2.19
CA PRO A 184 10.61 -18.53 -0.87
C PRO A 184 9.67 -17.44 -0.35
N LEU A 185 9.75 -16.23 -0.89
CA LEU A 185 8.94 -15.07 -0.48
C LEU A 185 7.68 -14.91 -1.34
N GLN A 186 7.65 -15.48 -2.55
CA GLN A 186 6.55 -15.28 -3.50
C GLN A 186 5.18 -15.65 -2.92
N GLY A 187 5.08 -16.82 -2.27
CA GLY A 187 3.83 -17.27 -1.62
C GLY A 187 3.40 -16.47 -0.38
N LYS A 188 4.24 -15.57 0.10
CA LYS A 188 4.00 -14.78 1.33
C LYS A 188 3.76 -13.29 1.06
N LEU A 189 3.95 -12.80 -0.17
CA LEU A 189 3.94 -11.39 -0.53
C LEU A 189 2.71 -10.61 -0.06
N PHE A 190 1.54 -11.23 -0.15
CA PHE A 190 0.26 -10.59 0.15
C PHE A 190 -0.32 -11.01 1.52
N LYS A 191 0.34 -11.92 2.24
CA LYS A 191 -0.16 -12.52 3.50
C LYS A 191 0.22 -11.74 4.77
N GLY A 192 0.65 -10.49 4.66
CA GLY A 192 1.19 -9.71 5.78
C GLY A 192 0.28 -9.61 7.01
N PHE A 193 -1.04 -9.66 6.86
CA PHE A 193 -1.97 -9.65 8.00
C PHE A 193 -2.06 -11.00 8.71
N ASP A 194 -1.99 -12.10 7.99
CA ASP A 194 -2.06 -13.46 8.56
C ASP A 194 -0.73 -13.83 9.23
N ALA A 195 0.37 -13.26 8.77
CA ALA A 195 1.72 -13.55 9.23
C ALA A 195 2.18 -12.68 10.42
N LEU A 196 1.43 -11.66 10.84
CA LEU A 196 1.75 -10.84 12.02
C LEU A 196 1.85 -11.64 13.32
N HIS A 197 1.30 -12.87 13.35
CA HIS A 197 1.36 -13.76 14.50
C HIS A 197 2.56 -14.72 14.48
N GLU A 198 3.26 -14.90 13.34
CA GLU A 198 4.18 -16.04 13.19
C GLU A 198 5.67 -15.71 12.94
N ALA A 199 6.06 -14.49 12.54
CA ALA A 199 7.47 -14.27 12.19
C ALA A 199 8.00 -12.84 12.32
N ARG A 200 9.30 -12.76 12.68
CA ARG A 200 10.09 -11.52 12.69
C ARG A 200 10.46 -10.99 11.28
N ASP A 201 10.24 -11.77 10.22
CA ASP A 201 10.59 -11.44 8.82
C ASP A 201 9.35 -11.33 7.94
N VAL A 202 8.33 -10.59 8.38
CA VAL A 202 7.09 -10.39 7.61
C VAL A 202 7.31 -9.32 6.55
N PRO A 203 6.94 -9.57 5.27
CA PRO A 203 6.86 -8.52 4.26
C PRO A 203 5.97 -7.37 4.75
N GLY A 204 6.36 -6.13 4.48
CA GLY A 204 5.65 -4.96 4.98
C GLY A 204 4.15 -4.97 4.61
N LEU A 205 3.32 -4.31 5.42
CA LEU A 205 1.85 -4.26 5.30
C LEU A 205 1.33 -3.70 3.96
N GLY A 206 2.19 -3.16 3.11
CA GLY A 206 1.82 -2.49 1.86
C GLY A 206 1.09 -3.38 0.86
N LEU A 207 1.63 -4.57 0.59
CA LEU A 207 1.01 -5.49 -0.38
C LEU A 207 -0.27 -6.14 0.16
N SER A 208 -0.36 -6.39 1.46
CA SER A 208 -1.61 -6.87 2.09
C SER A 208 -2.71 -5.81 2.05
N LEU A 209 -2.33 -4.53 2.18
CA LEU A 209 -3.28 -3.42 1.98
C LEU A 209 -3.73 -3.37 0.52
N VAL A 210 -2.81 -3.49 -0.43
CA VAL A 210 -3.15 -3.57 -1.87
C VAL A 210 -4.16 -4.69 -2.11
N GLN A 211 -3.88 -5.90 -1.62
CA GLN A 211 -4.80 -7.05 -1.75
C GLN A 211 -6.18 -6.73 -1.18
N ARG A 212 -6.25 -6.16 0.02
CA ARG A 212 -7.51 -5.81 0.66
C ARG A 212 -8.31 -4.78 -0.13
N LEU A 213 -7.66 -3.70 -0.59
CA LEU A 213 -8.32 -2.63 -1.35
C LEU A 213 -8.80 -3.09 -2.72
N VAL A 214 -8.02 -3.92 -3.38
CA VAL A 214 -8.39 -4.54 -4.66
C VAL A 214 -9.58 -5.48 -4.47
N ALA A 215 -9.55 -6.35 -3.47
CA ALA A 215 -10.65 -7.27 -3.16
C ALA A 215 -11.96 -6.54 -2.83
N LEU A 216 -11.91 -5.42 -2.07
CA LEU A 216 -13.07 -4.58 -1.78
C LEU A 216 -13.67 -3.93 -3.05
N GLN A 217 -12.89 -3.83 -4.12
CA GLN A 217 -13.36 -3.36 -5.42
C GLN A 217 -13.76 -4.49 -6.38
N GLY A 218 -13.71 -5.75 -5.93
CA GLY A 218 -14.10 -6.92 -6.71
C GLY A 218 -13.00 -7.43 -7.65
N GLY A 219 -11.77 -6.94 -7.49
CA GLY A 219 -10.61 -7.37 -8.26
C GLY A 219 -9.73 -8.38 -7.52
N PHE A 220 -8.66 -8.77 -8.17
CA PHE A 220 -7.59 -9.54 -7.54
C PHE A 220 -6.22 -8.95 -7.88
N CYS A 221 -5.18 -9.30 -7.12
CA CYS A 221 -3.82 -8.87 -7.38
C CYS A 221 -2.84 -10.03 -7.32
N GLY A 222 -1.69 -9.86 -7.95
CA GLY A 222 -0.65 -10.87 -8.02
C GLY A 222 0.69 -10.27 -8.40
N HIS A 223 1.66 -11.15 -8.62
CA HIS A 223 2.98 -10.78 -9.10
C HIS A 223 3.45 -11.78 -10.16
N GLU A 224 4.36 -11.31 -10.99
CA GLU A 224 5.08 -12.10 -11.99
C GLU A 224 6.49 -11.52 -12.18
N GLN A 225 7.32 -12.21 -12.92
CA GLN A 225 8.64 -11.67 -13.27
C GLN A 225 8.50 -10.54 -14.29
N SER A 226 9.20 -9.43 -14.06
CA SER A 226 9.26 -8.32 -15.00
C SER A 226 10.08 -8.69 -16.24
N LYS A 227 9.66 -8.21 -17.41
CA LYS A 227 10.46 -8.29 -18.64
C LYS A 227 11.78 -7.50 -18.55
N MET A 228 11.89 -6.59 -17.58
CA MET A 228 13.10 -5.84 -17.28
C MET A 228 14.05 -6.57 -16.31
N GLY A 229 13.73 -7.79 -15.91
CA GLY A 229 14.51 -8.61 -14.97
C GLY A 229 14.05 -8.56 -13.53
N GLY A 230 13.30 -7.53 -13.12
CA GLY A 230 12.80 -7.35 -11.75
C GLY A 230 11.44 -7.98 -11.48
N ALA A 231 10.64 -7.35 -10.63
CA ALA A 231 9.28 -7.77 -10.30
C ALA A 231 8.23 -7.00 -11.10
N CYS A 232 7.12 -7.65 -11.41
CA CYS A 232 5.92 -7.04 -11.95
C CYS A 232 4.75 -7.35 -11.01
N PHE A 233 4.22 -6.33 -10.35
CA PHE A 233 3.01 -6.44 -9.55
C PHE A 233 1.82 -5.97 -10.35
N PHE A 234 0.71 -6.68 -10.26
CA PHE A 234 -0.50 -6.31 -10.98
C PHE A 234 -1.75 -6.43 -10.12
N PHE A 235 -2.78 -5.72 -10.53
CA PHE A 235 -4.14 -5.85 -10.00
C PHE A 235 -5.17 -5.71 -11.12
N THR A 236 -6.32 -6.33 -10.92
CA THR A 236 -7.45 -6.23 -11.85
C THR A 236 -8.59 -5.44 -11.22
N LEU A 237 -9.36 -4.78 -12.04
CA LEU A 237 -10.63 -4.15 -11.65
C LEU A 237 -11.71 -4.54 -12.65
N PRO A 238 -12.89 -4.98 -12.19
CA PRO A 238 -13.99 -5.32 -13.07
C PRO A 238 -14.52 -4.07 -13.80
N LEU A 239 -15.03 -4.25 -15.01
CA LEU A 239 -15.62 -3.17 -15.82
C LEU A 239 -16.98 -2.76 -15.30
N GLU A 240 -17.70 -3.68 -14.67
CA GLU A 240 -18.97 -3.40 -14.01
C GLU A 240 -18.80 -3.40 -12.49
N PRO A 241 -19.50 -2.53 -11.75
CA PRO A 241 -19.47 -2.58 -10.30
C PRO A 241 -20.10 -3.89 -9.81
N ALA A 242 -19.33 -4.68 -9.04
CA ALA A 242 -19.83 -5.90 -8.41
C ALA A 242 -20.85 -5.59 -7.33
#